data_9c8c464096f9669f8055e5216b1e9072
#
_entry.id   9c8c464096f9669f8055e5216b1e9072
#
_cell.length_a   1.000
_cell.length_b   1.000
_cell.length_c   1.000
_cell.angle_alpha   90.00
_cell.angle_beta   90.00
_cell.angle_gamma   90.00
#
_symmetry.space_group_name_H-M   'P 1'
#
loop_
_entity.id
_entity.type
_entity.pdbx_description
1 polymer ?
#
loop_
_entity_poly.entity_id
_entity_poly.type
_entity_poly.pdbx_seq_one_letter_code
_entity_poly.pdbx_strand_id
1 'polypeptide(L)'
;MKPIQLFVPTFRVDECLAQVRECLEKGWTGLGFKTNEFEDAWKAYTGLPHAHFLNSATSGLHLAVRLLKERYRWQDGDEIISTPLTFVSSNHAIMYENLRPVFADVDQSLCLDPVSVAARITPRTRAVLFVGLGGNAGQLDAMVRLCRDRGLRLILDAAHMSGTRLNGRHVGAEADVTVFSFHAVKNLPTADAGMICFPDADSDEAVRHWTWLGIDKDTFARTQSDSTYKWYYDVEHVGFKYHGNSIMAGIGLVSLKYLEQDNAFRRQLANWYDEGLAGAPGIEHVPVAPGCESARHLYQVMVDRRDDVMVGLNQAQIYPGVHYRDNAMYAMYADQPPCPRAHLASERVISLPMHLQLERGDVDRLCETLRRLLG
;
A
#
# COMPACT_ATOMS: atom_id res chain seq x y z
N MET A 1 15.72 13.12 -26.99
CA MET A 1 15.78 13.41 -25.53
C MET A 1 15.55 12.08 -24.79
N LYS A 2 16.13 11.89 -23.59
CA LYS A 2 15.91 10.67 -22.80
C LYS A 2 14.43 10.60 -22.37
N PRO A 3 13.75 9.46 -22.56
CA PRO A 3 12.38 9.27 -22.04
C PRO A 3 12.34 9.37 -20.51
N ILE A 4 11.29 10.00 -19.98
CA ILE A 4 11.02 10.05 -18.54
C ILE A 4 9.86 9.12 -18.25
N GLN A 5 10.12 8.01 -17.55
CA GLN A 5 9.12 7.02 -17.17
C GLN A 5 8.45 7.38 -15.84
N LEU A 6 7.22 6.92 -15.61
CA LEU A 6 6.50 7.11 -14.35
C LEU A 6 7.26 6.50 -13.17
N PHE A 7 7.64 5.24 -13.31
CA PHE A 7 8.38 4.45 -12.34
C PHE A 7 9.55 3.74 -13.00
N VAL A 8 10.68 3.71 -12.31
CA VAL A 8 11.83 2.88 -12.68
C VAL A 8 12.30 2.19 -11.39
N PRO A 9 11.95 0.91 -11.19
CA PRO A 9 12.43 0.14 -10.06
C PRO A 9 13.95 0.16 -9.99
N THR A 10 14.50 0.44 -8.82
CA THR A 10 15.94 0.56 -8.61
C THR A 10 16.37 -0.43 -7.54
N PHE A 11 17.37 -1.26 -7.86
CA PHE A 11 17.90 -2.29 -6.97
C PHE A 11 19.41 -2.12 -6.79
N ARG A 12 19.93 -2.45 -5.60
CA ARG A 12 21.35 -2.61 -5.30
C ARG A 12 21.74 -4.04 -5.72
N VAL A 13 22.00 -4.20 -7.02
CA VAL A 13 22.07 -5.50 -7.69
C VAL A 13 23.01 -6.48 -6.99
N ASP A 14 24.24 -6.07 -6.71
CA ASP A 14 25.25 -6.95 -6.10
C ASP A 14 24.85 -7.41 -4.68
N GLU A 15 24.30 -6.49 -3.86
CA GLU A 15 23.81 -6.84 -2.53
C GLU A 15 22.59 -7.77 -2.62
N CYS A 16 21.66 -7.52 -3.54
CA CYS A 16 20.50 -8.41 -3.78
C CYS A 16 20.96 -9.80 -4.23
N LEU A 17 21.92 -9.87 -5.18
CA LEU A 17 22.46 -11.15 -5.65
C LEU A 17 23.18 -11.92 -4.53
N ALA A 18 23.85 -11.23 -3.61
CA ALA A 18 24.48 -11.87 -2.45
C ALA A 18 23.42 -12.52 -1.53
N GLN A 19 22.29 -11.85 -1.26
CA GLN A 19 21.20 -12.41 -0.47
C GLN A 19 20.54 -13.63 -1.17
N VAL A 20 20.29 -13.52 -2.48
CA VAL A 20 19.73 -14.60 -3.28
C VAL A 20 20.67 -15.78 -3.32
N ARG A 21 21.99 -15.55 -3.51
CA ARG A 21 23.03 -16.59 -3.48
C ARG A 21 23.00 -17.38 -2.18
N GLU A 22 22.93 -16.70 -1.04
CA GLU A 22 22.84 -17.36 0.27
C GLU A 22 21.64 -18.31 0.37
N CYS A 23 20.47 -17.87 -0.14
CA CYS A 23 19.28 -18.74 -0.19
C CYS A 23 19.50 -20.00 -1.03
N LEU A 24 20.14 -19.85 -2.20
CA LEU A 24 20.40 -20.96 -3.13
C LEU A 24 21.47 -21.92 -2.58
N GLU A 25 22.55 -21.41 -2.01
CA GLU A 25 23.63 -22.21 -1.42
C GLU A 25 23.15 -23.00 -0.20
N LYS A 26 22.26 -22.42 0.62
CA LYS A 26 21.61 -23.13 1.73
C LYS A 26 20.50 -24.08 1.27
N GLY A 27 20.09 -24.04 0.00
CA GLY A 27 18.97 -24.81 -0.53
C GLY A 27 17.63 -24.43 0.07
N TRP A 28 17.48 -23.19 0.60
CA TRP A 28 16.27 -22.75 1.27
C TRP A 28 15.71 -21.46 0.64
N THR A 29 14.84 -21.62 -0.35
CA THR A 29 14.27 -20.52 -1.14
C THR A 29 12.83 -20.15 -0.76
N GLY A 30 12.11 -21.06 -0.07
CA GLY A 30 10.73 -20.88 0.39
C GLY A 30 10.61 -20.05 1.68
N LEU A 31 9.52 -20.26 2.41
CA LEU A 31 9.33 -19.71 3.76
C LEU A 31 10.47 -20.22 4.67
N GLY A 32 11.15 -19.35 5.41
CA GLY A 32 12.26 -19.77 6.24
C GLY A 32 13.10 -18.61 6.80
N PHE A 33 14.42 -18.82 6.90
CA PHE A 33 15.30 -17.92 7.65
C PHE A 33 15.28 -16.47 7.16
N LYS A 34 15.27 -16.21 5.85
CA LYS A 34 15.23 -14.83 5.32
C LYS A 34 13.89 -14.15 5.52
N THR A 35 12.78 -14.91 5.51
CA THR A 35 11.47 -14.31 5.81
C THR A 35 11.42 -13.85 7.27
N ASN A 36 11.96 -14.63 8.20
CA ASN A 36 12.05 -14.26 9.60
C ASN A 36 12.98 -13.04 9.79
N GLU A 37 14.17 -13.04 9.19
CA GLU A 37 15.09 -11.90 9.23
C GLU A 37 14.40 -10.60 8.73
N PHE A 38 13.63 -10.69 7.64
CA PHE A 38 12.95 -9.53 7.08
C PHE A 38 11.78 -9.06 7.95
N GLU A 39 10.98 -9.97 8.52
CA GLU A 39 9.93 -9.64 9.47
C GLU A 39 10.50 -8.93 10.71
N ASP A 40 11.61 -9.44 11.27
CA ASP A 40 12.29 -8.84 12.42
C ASP A 40 12.86 -7.45 12.09
N ALA A 41 13.52 -7.31 10.94
CA ALA A 41 14.03 -6.03 10.47
C ALA A 41 12.91 -5.01 10.23
N TRP A 42 11.76 -5.44 9.69
CA TRP A 42 10.60 -4.58 9.49
C TRP A 42 9.98 -4.12 10.81
N LYS A 43 9.82 -5.02 11.77
CA LYS A 43 9.37 -4.68 13.14
C LYS A 43 10.30 -3.66 13.80
N ALA A 44 11.61 -3.89 13.70
CA ALA A 44 12.61 -2.97 14.25
C ALA A 44 12.56 -1.58 13.59
N TYR A 45 12.34 -1.51 12.27
CA TYR A 45 12.25 -0.26 11.53
C TYR A 45 10.96 0.52 11.80
N THR A 46 9.82 -0.17 11.83
CA THR A 46 8.50 0.46 11.97
C THR A 46 8.07 0.67 13.43
N GLY A 47 8.59 -0.13 14.35
CA GLY A 47 8.12 -0.21 15.74
C GLY A 47 6.82 -1.01 15.90
N LEU A 48 6.32 -1.65 14.82
CA LEU A 48 5.12 -2.49 14.89
C LEU A 48 5.46 -3.83 15.56
N PRO A 49 4.63 -4.32 16.50
CA PRO A 49 5.00 -5.47 17.33
C PRO A 49 4.98 -6.80 16.57
N HIS A 50 4.06 -6.96 15.63
CA HIS A 50 3.89 -8.19 14.85
C HIS A 50 3.83 -7.88 13.36
N ALA A 51 4.53 -8.70 12.56
CA ALA A 51 4.59 -8.56 11.12
C ALA A 51 4.76 -9.93 10.47
N HIS A 52 4.00 -10.22 9.42
CA HIS A 52 4.11 -11.44 8.65
C HIS A 52 4.29 -11.15 7.16
N PHE A 53 5.33 -11.74 6.57
CA PHE A 53 5.73 -11.51 5.18
C PHE A 53 4.91 -12.36 4.21
N LEU A 54 4.33 -11.72 3.20
CA LEU A 54 3.38 -12.29 2.26
C LEU A 54 3.87 -12.21 0.81
N ASN A 55 3.20 -12.98 -0.07
CA ASN A 55 3.46 -12.95 -1.51
C ASN A 55 2.90 -11.70 -2.22
N SER A 56 1.99 -10.94 -1.61
CA SER A 56 1.48 -9.67 -2.14
C SER A 56 0.73 -8.87 -1.07
N ALA A 57 0.55 -7.56 -1.28
CA ALA A 57 -0.36 -6.75 -0.45
C ALA A 57 -1.82 -7.16 -0.63
N THR A 58 -2.22 -7.61 -1.82
CA THR A 58 -3.59 -8.07 -2.08
C THR A 58 -3.96 -9.25 -1.18
N SER A 59 -3.06 -10.23 -1.03
CA SER A 59 -3.27 -11.32 -0.08
C SER A 59 -3.30 -10.83 1.37
N GLY A 60 -2.52 -9.81 1.71
CA GLY A 60 -2.55 -9.18 3.03
C GLY A 60 -3.89 -8.49 3.31
N LEU A 61 -4.43 -7.72 2.37
CA LEU A 61 -5.73 -7.08 2.50
C LEU A 61 -6.86 -8.11 2.64
N HIS A 62 -6.82 -9.20 1.84
CA HIS A 62 -7.76 -10.31 1.98
C HIS A 62 -7.68 -10.92 3.38
N LEU A 63 -6.48 -11.25 3.87
CA LEU A 63 -6.28 -11.80 5.21
C LEU A 63 -6.71 -10.83 6.32
N ALA A 64 -6.53 -9.52 6.14
CA ALA A 64 -7.00 -8.52 7.10
C ALA A 64 -8.54 -8.56 7.25
N VAL A 65 -9.26 -8.62 6.12
CA VAL A 65 -10.72 -8.74 6.12
C VAL A 65 -11.16 -10.07 6.73
N ARG A 66 -10.52 -11.18 6.32
CA ARG A 66 -10.79 -12.53 6.85
C ARG A 66 -10.59 -12.60 8.36
N LEU A 67 -9.46 -12.09 8.86
CA LEU A 67 -9.13 -12.09 10.29
C LEU A 67 -10.20 -11.39 11.12
N LEU A 68 -10.59 -10.17 10.70
CA LEU A 68 -11.57 -9.40 11.42
C LEU A 68 -12.97 -10.02 11.32
N LYS A 69 -13.33 -10.55 10.14
CA LYS A 69 -14.62 -11.27 9.97
C LYS A 69 -14.72 -12.46 10.91
N GLU A 70 -13.73 -13.31 10.99
CA GLU A 70 -13.68 -14.49 11.87
C GLU A 70 -13.71 -14.06 13.35
N ARG A 71 -12.83 -13.15 13.74
CA ARG A 71 -12.65 -12.70 15.13
C ARG A 71 -13.90 -12.04 15.69
N TYR A 72 -14.60 -11.24 14.87
CA TYR A 72 -15.80 -10.49 15.28
C TYR A 72 -17.10 -11.11 14.76
N ARG A 73 -17.04 -12.29 14.14
CA ARG A 73 -18.18 -13.06 13.64
C ARG A 73 -19.11 -12.25 12.72
N TRP A 74 -18.49 -11.48 11.80
CA TRP A 74 -19.25 -10.73 10.81
C TRP A 74 -19.99 -11.67 9.87
N GLN A 75 -21.15 -11.23 9.38
CA GLN A 75 -22.00 -12.02 8.51
C GLN A 75 -21.76 -11.64 7.04
N ASP A 76 -22.06 -12.55 6.13
CA ASP A 76 -22.06 -12.26 4.70
C ASP A 76 -22.97 -11.07 4.40
N GLY A 77 -22.48 -10.16 3.57
CA GLY A 77 -23.13 -8.90 3.22
C GLY A 77 -23.02 -7.81 4.30
N ASP A 78 -22.31 -8.01 5.42
CA ASP A 78 -21.90 -6.89 6.27
C ASP A 78 -21.00 -5.94 5.49
N GLU A 79 -20.87 -4.70 5.95
CA GLU A 79 -20.30 -3.60 5.17
C GLU A 79 -18.95 -3.17 5.70
N ILE A 80 -18.03 -2.90 4.76
CA ILE A 80 -16.78 -2.18 5.02
C ILE A 80 -16.80 -0.91 4.20
N ILE A 81 -16.67 0.25 4.86
CA ILE A 81 -16.57 1.54 4.16
C ILE A 81 -15.16 1.69 3.60
N SER A 82 -15.07 2.02 2.31
CA SER A 82 -13.81 2.21 1.57
C SER A 82 -13.94 3.37 0.60
N THR A 83 -12.88 3.64 -0.18
CA THR A 83 -12.87 4.69 -1.20
C THR A 83 -12.97 4.09 -2.62
N PRO A 84 -13.64 4.78 -3.56
CA PRO A 84 -13.56 4.41 -4.96
C PRO A 84 -12.23 4.85 -5.61
N LEU A 85 -11.48 5.77 -4.99
CA LEU A 85 -10.22 6.28 -5.53
C LEU A 85 -9.04 5.48 -4.97
N THR A 86 -8.91 4.24 -5.43
CA THR A 86 -7.86 3.31 -5.02
C THR A 86 -7.58 2.27 -6.10
N PHE A 87 -6.49 1.53 -5.95
CA PHE A 87 -6.28 0.30 -6.73
C PHE A 87 -7.34 -0.73 -6.34
N VAL A 88 -7.86 -1.44 -7.33
CA VAL A 88 -9.03 -2.33 -7.14
C VAL A 88 -8.87 -3.40 -6.06
N SER A 89 -7.61 -3.79 -5.74
CA SER A 89 -7.34 -4.82 -4.73
C SER A 89 -7.90 -4.48 -3.35
N SER A 90 -7.90 -3.20 -2.96
CA SER A 90 -8.48 -2.75 -1.69
C SER A 90 -9.96 -3.13 -1.58
N ASN A 91 -10.72 -2.89 -2.64
CA ASN A 91 -12.16 -3.17 -2.69
C ASN A 91 -12.47 -4.66 -2.99
N HIS A 92 -11.64 -5.32 -3.83
CA HIS A 92 -11.77 -6.76 -4.07
C HIS A 92 -11.56 -7.59 -2.81
N ALA A 93 -10.61 -7.20 -1.95
CA ALA A 93 -10.35 -7.90 -0.69
C ALA A 93 -11.59 -8.01 0.21
N ILE A 94 -12.45 -6.99 0.18
CA ILE A 94 -13.74 -6.99 0.90
C ILE A 94 -14.68 -8.04 0.32
N MET A 95 -14.76 -8.08 -1.02
CA MET A 95 -15.68 -8.98 -1.73
C MET A 95 -15.25 -10.45 -1.66
N TYR A 96 -13.95 -10.75 -1.54
CA TYR A 96 -13.45 -12.11 -1.39
C TYR A 96 -14.03 -12.82 -0.15
N GLU A 97 -14.40 -12.06 0.88
CA GLU A 97 -15.01 -12.57 2.10
C GLU A 97 -16.55 -12.42 2.12
N ASN A 98 -17.21 -12.26 0.96
CA ASN A 98 -18.65 -12.05 0.82
C ASN A 98 -19.16 -10.83 1.60
N LEU A 99 -18.29 -9.84 1.88
CA LEU A 99 -18.68 -8.56 2.47
C LEU A 99 -18.93 -7.54 1.37
N ARG A 100 -19.66 -6.47 1.72
CA ARG A 100 -20.02 -5.41 0.80
C ARG A 100 -19.12 -4.18 0.99
N PRO A 101 -18.34 -3.75 -0.02
CA PRO A 101 -17.75 -2.43 0.03
C PRO A 101 -18.82 -1.35 -0.09
N VAL A 102 -18.73 -0.31 0.73
CA VAL A 102 -19.56 0.89 0.66
C VAL A 102 -18.64 2.09 0.45
N PHE A 103 -18.82 2.80 -0.68
CA PHE A 103 -17.93 3.89 -1.00
C PHE A 103 -18.28 5.17 -0.25
N ALA A 104 -17.25 5.79 0.33
CA ALA A 104 -17.27 7.13 0.87
C ALA A 104 -16.29 8.03 0.08
N ASP A 105 -16.59 9.31 0.06
CA ASP A 105 -15.84 10.28 -0.72
C ASP A 105 -14.48 10.61 -0.09
N VAL A 106 -13.64 11.28 -0.85
CA VAL A 106 -12.30 11.70 -0.42
C VAL A 106 -12.27 13.19 -0.08
N ASP A 107 -11.26 13.59 0.69
CA ASP A 107 -10.95 14.99 0.92
C ASP A 107 -9.90 15.53 -0.11
N GLN A 108 -9.40 16.74 0.13
CA GLN A 108 -8.38 17.37 -0.73
C GLN A 108 -7.05 16.61 -0.79
N SER A 109 -6.76 15.74 0.19
CA SER A 109 -5.58 14.89 0.21
C SER A 109 -5.75 13.62 -0.64
N LEU A 110 -6.90 13.43 -1.25
CA LEU A 110 -7.35 12.24 -1.98
C LEU A 110 -7.45 10.97 -1.11
N CYS A 111 -7.41 11.12 0.21
CA CYS A 111 -7.71 10.07 1.17
C CYS A 111 -9.16 10.16 1.64
N LEU A 112 -9.69 9.11 2.28
CA LEU A 112 -11.06 9.09 2.81
C LEU A 112 -11.36 10.28 3.71
N ASP A 113 -12.50 10.93 3.46
CA ASP A 113 -13.05 12.02 4.30
C ASP A 113 -13.84 11.43 5.47
N PRO A 114 -13.43 11.64 6.74
CA PRO A 114 -14.16 11.18 7.91
C PRO A 114 -15.62 11.62 7.97
N VAL A 115 -15.95 12.80 7.43
CA VAL A 115 -17.34 13.32 7.37
C VAL A 115 -18.16 12.47 6.40
N SER A 116 -17.59 12.14 5.23
CA SER A 116 -18.25 11.25 4.27
C SER A 116 -18.41 9.85 4.83
N VAL A 117 -17.37 9.32 5.49
CA VAL A 117 -17.43 7.99 6.15
C VAL A 117 -18.55 7.97 7.20
N ALA A 118 -18.61 8.99 8.08
CA ALA A 118 -19.64 9.06 9.13
C ALA A 118 -21.07 9.04 8.56
N ALA A 119 -21.30 9.68 7.41
CA ALA A 119 -22.58 9.69 6.72
C ALA A 119 -22.96 8.35 6.05
N ARG A 120 -22.02 7.43 5.90
CA ARG A 120 -22.24 6.08 5.29
C ARG A 120 -22.38 4.96 6.31
N ILE A 121 -22.22 5.24 7.60
CA ILE A 121 -22.33 4.24 8.66
C ILE A 121 -23.78 3.75 8.76
N THR A 122 -23.95 2.44 8.71
CA THR A 122 -25.24 1.73 8.92
C THR A 122 -25.09 0.71 10.06
N PRO A 123 -26.18 0.09 10.54
CA PRO A 123 -26.08 -1.01 11.50
C PRO A 123 -25.30 -2.23 11.00
N ARG A 124 -25.06 -2.34 9.69
CA ARG A 124 -24.26 -3.41 9.06
C ARG A 124 -22.79 -3.06 8.87
N THR A 125 -22.42 -1.82 9.09
CA THR A 125 -21.02 -1.37 8.95
C THR A 125 -20.17 -1.99 10.07
N ARG A 126 -19.06 -2.62 9.70
CA ARG A 126 -18.13 -3.32 10.61
C ARG A 126 -16.79 -2.68 10.69
N ALA A 127 -16.32 -2.13 9.57
CA ALA A 127 -14.97 -1.56 9.49
C ALA A 127 -14.90 -0.41 8.48
N VAL A 128 -13.78 0.30 8.57
CA VAL A 128 -13.30 1.22 7.54
C VAL A 128 -11.99 0.68 6.98
N LEU A 129 -11.85 0.64 5.66
CA LEU A 129 -10.59 0.39 4.97
C LEU A 129 -10.06 1.73 4.48
N PHE A 130 -9.06 2.26 5.17
CA PHE A 130 -8.42 3.54 4.85
C PHE A 130 -7.20 3.29 3.96
N VAL A 131 -7.11 4.03 2.84
CA VAL A 131 -5.99 3.94 1.90
C VAL A 131 -5.10 5.17 2.03
N GLY A 132 -3.83 4.98 2.36
CA GLY A 132 -2.83 6.05 2.40
C GLY A 132 -2.28 6.39 1.02
N LEU A 133 -3.12 6.99 0.17
CA LEU A 133 -2.82 7.23 -1.24
C LEU A 133 -1.55 8.08 -1.42
N GLY A 134 -0.65 7.62 -2.28
CA GLY A 134 0.61 8.33 -2.59
C GLY A 134 1.62 8.42 -1.44
N GLY A 135 1.35 7.75 -0.31
CA GLY A 135 2.12 7.87 0.93
C GLY A 135 1.60 8.98 1.85
N ASN A 136 0.42 9.53 1.58
CA ASN A 136 -0.24 10.56 2.40
C ASN A 136 -1.02 9.91 3.55
N ALA A 137 -0.96 10.51 4.73
CA ALA A 137 -1.74 10.05 5.87
C ALA A 137 -3.17 10.63 5.89
N GLY A 138 -3.47 11.65 5.07
CA GLY A 138 -4.79 12.30 5.05
C GLY A 138 -5.25 12.67 6.45
N GLN A 139 -6.49 12.34 6.77
CA GLN A 139 -7.07 12.55 8.11
C GLN A 139 -7.10 11.26 8.94
N LEU A 140 -6.02 10.44 8.90
CA LEU A 140 -5.94 9.15 9.59
C LEU A 140 -6.26 9.26 11.08
N ASP A 141 -5.73 10.27 11.80
CA ASP A 141 -6.02 10.49 13.23
C ASP A 141 -7.51 10.72 13.50
N ALA A 142 -8.20 11.45 12.62
CA ALA A 142 -9.66 11.68 12.73
C ALA A 142 -10.43 10.39 12.40
N MET A 143 -9.97 9.59 11.44
CA MET A 143 -10.55 8.30 11.11
C MET A 143 -10.43 7.29 12.25
N VAL A 144 -9.27 7.23 12.90
CA VAL A 144 -9.05 6.41 14.11
C VAL A 144 -10.06 6.77 15.21
N ARG A 145 -10.22 8.08 15.48
CA ARG A 145 -11.21 8.54 16.46
C ARG A 145 -12.64 8.15 16.07
N LEU A 146 -13.01 8.38 14.80
CA LEU A 146 -14.34 8.01 14.30
C LEU A 146 -14.61 6.50 14.46
N CYS A 147 -13.68 5.65 14.05
CA CYS A 147 -13.81 4.20 14.18
C CYS A 147 -13.99 3.79 15.65
N ARG A 148 -13.14 4.29 16.55
CA ARG A 148 -13.24 4.02 17.98
C ARG A 148 -14.58 4.45 18.56
N ASP A 149 -15.03 5.67 18.27
CA ASP A 149 -16.26 6.26 18.82
C ASP A 149 -17.53 5.55 18.30
N ARG A 150 -17.43 4.87 17.15
CA ARG A 150 -18.52 4.09 16.53
C ARG A 150 -18.38 2.58 16.70
N GLY A 151 -17.35 2.11 17.41
CA GLY A 151 -17.08 0.67 17.59
C GLY A 151 -16.74 -0.07 16.30
N LEU A 152 -16.21 0.63 15.29
CA LEU A 152 -15.78 0.08 14.01
C LEU A 152 -14.31 -0.35 14.07
N ARG A 153 -13.93 -1.31 13.23
CA ARG A 153 -12.54 -1.70 13.03
C ARG A 153 -11.91 -0.85 11.92
N LEU A 154 -10.58 -0.69 11.99
CA LEU A 154 -9.81 0.05 11.00
C LEU A 154 -8.78 -0.86 10.34
N ILE A 155 -8.87 -0.99 9.02
CA ILE A 155 -7.84 -1.60 8.17
C ILE A 155 -7.10 -0.47 7.48
N LEU A 156 -5.78 -0.44 7.63
CA LEU A 156 -4.93 0.52 6.91
C LEU A 156 -4.29 -0.16 5.70
N ASP A 157 -4.72 0.21 4.52
CA ASP A 157 -4.01 -0.09 3.27
C ASP A 157 -2.84 0.89 3.14
N ALA A 158 -1.69 0.47 3.63
CA ALA A 158 -0.44 1.21 3.62
C ALA A 158 0.46 0.85 2.42
N ALA A 159 -0.13 0.34 1.32
CA ALA A 159 0.62 -0.10 0.14
C ALA A 159 1.52 1.00 -0.47
N HIS A 160 1.27 2.27 -0.18
CA HIS A 160 2.07 3.42 -0.61
C HIS A 160 2.86 4.07 0.54
N MET A 161 2.85 3.49 1.74
CA MET A 161 3.27 4.20 2.95
C MET A 161 4.54 3.64 3.60
N SER A 162 5.32 2.80 2.92
CA SER A 162 6.61 2.30 3.47
C SER A 162 7.56 3.46 3.76
N GLY A 163 7.76 3.77 5.04
CA GLY A 163 8.53 4.92 5.52
C GLY A 163 7.72 6.20 5.76
N THR A 164 6.39 6.20 5.57
CA THR A 164 5.55 7.34 5.97
C THR A 164 5.47 7.42 7.49
N ARG A 165 5.65 8.64 8.02
CA ARG A 165 5.50 8.94 9.44
C ARG A 165 4.38 9.95 9.65
N LEU A 166 3.60 9.75 10.70
CA LEU A 166 2.61 10.71 11.19
C LEU A 166 2.97 11.12 12.61
N ASN A 167 3.12 12.43 12.84
CA ASN A 167 3.56 12.97 14.12
C ASN A 167 4.87 12.33 14.64
N GLY A 168 5.83 12.07 13.73
CA GLY A 168 7.16 11.51 14.02
C GLY A 168 7.19 9.98 14.21
N ARG A 169 6.05 9.28 14.18
CA ARG A 169 5.99 7.80 14.28
C ARG A 169 5.63 7.19 12.94
N HIS A 170 6.22 6.03 12.63
CA HIS A 170 5.83 5.25 11.45
C HIS A 170 4.35 4.89 11.54
N VAL A 171 3.61 5.04 10.44
CA VAL A 171 2.19 4.67 10.40
C VAL A 171 2.02 3.16 10.53
N GLY A 172 0.87 2.73 11.06
CA GLY A 172 0.48 1.32 11.14
C GLY A 172 0.00 0.87 12.51
N ALA A 173 0.46 1.52 13.59
CA ALA A 173 0.03 1.20 14.95
C ALA A 173 -1.40 1.71 15.28
N GLU A 174 -1.93 2.55 14.43
CA GLU A 174 -3.23 3.20 14.60
C GLU A 174 -4.40 2.28 14.22
N ALA A 175 -4.14 1.24 13.43
CA ALA A 175 -5.16 0.35 12.86
C ALA A 175 -5.20 -1.02 13.55
N ASP A 176 -6.34 -1.72 13.44
CA ASP A 176 -6.47 -3.12 13.87
C ASP A 176 -5.60 -4.04 13.00
N VAL A 177 -5.47 -3.73 11.70
CA VAL A 177 -4.57 -4.43 10.76
C VAL A 177 -4.00 -3.42 9.78
N THR A 178 -2.69 -3.52 9.50
CA THR A 178 -2.02 -2.68 8.49
C THR A 178 -1.34 -3.57 7.45
N VAL A 179 -1.46 -3.17 6.17
CA VAL A 179 -0.88 -3.93 5.05
C VAL A 179 -0.01 -3.04 4.19
N PHE A 180 1.26 -3.44 4.01
CA PHE A 180 2.24 -2.77 3.14
C PHE A 180 2.48 -3.56 1.86
N SER A 181 2.84 -2.87 0.79
CA SER A 181 3.20 -3.47 -0.50
C SER A 181 4.69 -3.32 -0.78
N PHE A 182 5.28 -4.40 -1.25
CA PHE A 182 6.66 -4.44 -1.74
C PHE A 182 6.72 -4.87 -3.22
N HIS A 183 5.63 -4.61 -3.97
CA HIS A 183 5.65 -4.75 -5.42
C HIS A 183 6.78 -3.91 -6.05
N ALA A 184 7.31 -4.34 -7.20
CA ALA A 184 8.50 -3.77 -7.84
C ALA A 184 8.52 -2.24 -7.98
N VAL A 185 7.37 -1.57 -8.14
CA VAL A 185 7.30 -0.10 -8.28
C VAL A 185 7.17 0.64 -6.95
N LYS A 186 7.06 -0.06 -5.82
CA LYS A 186 6.88 0.57 -4.50
C LYS A 186 8.19 1.12 -3.95
N ASN A 187 8.09 1.90 -2.88
CA ASN A 187 9.25 2.55 -2.24
C ASN A 187 10.27 1.54 -1.69
N LEU A 188 9.79 0.38 -1.25
CA LEU A 188 10.61 -0.77 -0.89
C LEU A 188 10.32 -1.88 -1.92
N PRO A 189 11.07 -1.92 -3.03
CA PRO A 189 10.79 -2.87 -4.09
C PRO A 189 11.36 -4.27 -3.79
N THR A 190 10.54 -5.28 -4.09
CA THR A 190 10.96 -6.65 -4.37
C THR A 190 10.52 -7.00 -5.79
N ALA A 191 10.21 -8.24 -6.14
CA ALA A 191 9.46 -8.50 -7.38
C ALA A 191 7.96 -8.32 -7.14
N ASP A 192 7.40 -9.13 -6.24
CA ASP A 192 6.03 -9.00 -5.73
C ASP A 192 5.98 -9.56 -4.31
N ALA A 193 5.57 -8.74 -3.35
CA ALA A 193 5.42 -9.15 -1.97
C ALA A 193 4.59 -8.12 -1.18
N GLY A 194 4.29 -8.45 0.08
CA GLY A 194 3.64 -7.57 1.04
C GLY A 194 4.00 -7.93 2.47
N MET A 195 3.57 -7.09 3.39
CA MET A 195 3.69 -7.32 4.82
C MET A 195 2.37 -6.97 5.49
N ILE A 196 1.83 -7.90 6.28
CA ILE A 196 0.68 -7.64 7.14
C ILE A 196 1.16 -7.49 8.58
N CYS A 197 0.63 -6.48 9.28
CA CYS A 197 1.05 -6.12 10.63
C CYS A 197 -0.14 -6.06 11.57
N PHE A 198 0.08 -6.45 12.82
CA PHE A 198 -0.95 -6.57 13.86
C PHE A 198 -0.49 -5.97 15.17
N PRO A 199 -1.45 -5.55 16.05
CA PRO A 199 -1.14 -5.10 17.40
C PRO A 199 -0.92 -6.26 18.38
N ASP A 200 -1.39 -7.48 18.09
CA ASP A 200 -1.43 -8.61 19.01
C ASP A 200 -0.91 -9.93 18.39
N ALA A 201 -0.40 -10.82 19.23
CA ALA A 201 0.20 -12.09 18.84
C ALA A 201 -0.84 -13.09 18.31
N ASP A 202 -2.05 -13.08 18.84
CA ASP A 202 -3.10 -14.03 18.42
C ASP A 202 -3.48 -13.81 16.95
N SER A 203 -3.52 -12.56 16.51
CA SER A 203 -3.74 -12.19 15.10
C SER A 203 -2.60 -12.67 14.20
N ASP A 204 -1.35 -12.50 14.64
CA ASP A 204 -0.17 -12.95 13.90
C ASP A 204 -0.16 -14.49 13.76
N GLU A 205 -0.41 -15.22 14.83
CA GLU A 205 -0.48 -16.68 14.84
C GLU A 205 -1.58 -17.20 13.91
N ALA A 206 -2.79 -16.68 14.01
CA ALA A 206 -3.91 -17.09 13.15
C ALA A 206 -3.59 -16.89 11.66
N VAL A 207 -3.02 -15.73 11.32
CA VAL A 207 -2.69 -15.42 9.92
C VAL A 207 -1.53 -16.29 9.40
N ARG A 208 -0.54 -16.62 10.22
CA ARG A 208 0.55 -17.55 9.85
C ARG A 208 0.01 -18.92 9.45
N HIS A 209 -0.92 -19.47 10.22
CA HIS A 209 -1.58 -20.74 9.88
C HIS A 209 -2.33 -20.63 8.53
N TRP A 210 -3.12 -19.58 8.33
CA TRP A 210 -3.87 -19.41 7.09
C TRP A 210 -2.99 -19.20 5.86
N THR A 211 -1.84 -18.56 5.99
CA THR A 211 -0.92 -18.35 4.85
C THR A 211 -0.21 -19.64 4.42
N TRP A 212 -0.22 -20.68 5.26
CA TRP A 212 0.34 -22.00 4.98
C TRP A 212 -0.74 -23.08 4.95
N LEU A 213 -1.84 -22.85 4.22
CA LEU A 213 -2.91 -23.81 3.95
C LEU A 213 -3.68 -24.29 5.20
N GLY A 214 -3.59 -23.58 6.32
CA GLY A 214 -4.19 -23.98 7.60
C GLY A 214 -3.42 -25.06 8.36
N ILE A 215 -2.19 -25.35 7.96
CA ILE A 215 -1.29 -26.33 8.60
C ILE A 215 -0.69 -25.70 9.86
N ASP A 216 -0.70 -26.44 10.98
CA ASP A 216 -0.22 -26.02 12.30
C ASP A 216 1.29 -25.74 12.35
N LYS A 217 2.10 -26.37 11.49
CA LYS A 217 3.56 -26.27 11.44
C LYS A 217 4.04 -26.13 10.00
N ASP A 218 4.71 -25.04 9.67
CA ASP A 218 5.34 -24.89 8.37
C ASP A 218 6.53 -25.86 8.18
N THR A 219 7.00 -26.00 6.94
CA THR A 219 8.08 -26.94 6.61
C THR A 219 9.40 -26.59 7.31
N PHE A 220 9.71 -25.31 7.50
CA PHE A 220 10.93 -24.87 8.17
C PHE A 220 10.89 -25.22 9.66
N ALA A 221 9.80 -24.90 10.35
CA ALA A 221 9.60 -25.26 11.75
C ALA A 221 9.66 -26.78 11.98
N ARG A 222 9.08 -27.57 11.06
CA ARG A 222 9.15 -29.05 11.13
C ARG A 222 10.57 -29.59 10.98
N THR A 223 11.39 -29.01 10.08
CA THR A 223 12.78 -29.45 9.90
C THR A 223 13.68 -29.14 11.10
N GLN A 224 13.39 -28.06 11.82
CA GLN A 224 14.10 -27.65 13.04
C GLN A 224 13.65 -28.41 14.29
N SER A 225 12.54 -29.16 14.22
CA SER A 225 12.03 -29.95 15.35
C SER A 225 12.90 -31.17 15.65
N ASP A 226 13.10 -31.47 16.92
CA ASP A 226 13.77 -32.71 17.40
C ASP A 226 12.85 -33.95 17.35
N SER A 227 11.59 -33.78 16.93
CA SER A 227 10.60 -34.85 16.83
C SER A 227 10.98 -35.88 15.78
N THR A 228 10.83 -37.16 16.13
CA THR A 228 11.03 -38.33 15.22
C THR A 228 9.98 -38.34 14.09
N TYR A 229 8.79 -37.79 14.33
CA TYR A 229 7.68 -37.75 13.36
C TYR A 229 7.57 -36.37 12.68
N LYS A 230 8.62 -35.96 11.97
CA LYS A 230 8.67 -34.65 11.26
C LYS A 230 7.64 -34.50 10.14
N TRP A 231 7.04 -35.58 9.68
CA TRP A 231 6.04 -35.58 8.62
C TRP A 231 4.62 -35.27 9.12
N TYR A 232 4.32 -35.44 10.42
CA TYR A 232 2.98 -35.26 10.97
C TYR A 232 2.69 -33.78 11.18
N TYR A 233 1.55 -33.36 10.67
CA TYR A 233 0.97 -32.02 10.88
C TYR A 233 -0.54 -32.15 10.91
N ASP A 234 -1.22 -31.18 11.52
CA ASP A 234 -2.67 -31.08 11.51
C ASP A 234 -3.10 -29.91 10.60
N VAL A 235 -4.35 -29.94 10.12
CA VAL A 235 -4.96 -28.94 9.28
C VAL A 235 -6.28 -28.51 9.92
N GLU A 236 -6.22 -27.45 10.71
CA GLU A 236 -7.38 -27.01 11.49
C GLU A 236 -8.35 -26.15 10.67
N HIS A 237 -7.87 -25.48 9.63
CA HIS A 237 -8.63 -24.52 8.82
C HIS A 237 -8.33 -24.65 7.33
N VAL A 238 -9.30 -24.22 6.50
CA VAL A 238 -9.03 -23.99 5.08
C VAL A 238 -8.25 -22.68 4.94
N GLY A 239 -6.96 -22.81 4.64
CA GLY A 239 -6.06 -21.66 4.45
C GLY A 239 -5.68 -21.43 3.00
N PHE A 240 -4.69 -20.57 2.80
CA PHE A 240 -4.21 -20.09 1.50
C PHE A 240 -2.71 -20.34 1.34
N LYS A 241 -2.18 -20.22 0.12
CA LYS A 241 -0.74 -20.24 -0.16
C LYS A 241 -0.24 -18.79 -0.36
N TYR A 242 -0.27 -17.98 0.73
CA TYR A 242 -0.04 -16.55 0.68
C TYR A 242 1.26 -16.08 1.34
N HIS A 243 2.00 -16.98 2.00
CA HIS A 243 3.29 -16.63 2.60
C HIS A 243 4.30 -16.09 1.56
N GLY A 244 5.20 -15.23 2.00
CA GLY A 244 6.36 -14.81 1.24
C GLY A 244 7.42 -15.91 1.11
N ASN A 245 8.55 -15.60 0.47
CA ASN A 245 9.65 -16.53 0.28
C ASN A 245 11.01 -15.88 0.57
N SER A 246 12.02 -16.69 0.83
CA SER A 246 13.35 -16.23 1.25
C SER A 246 14.07 -15.41 0.17
N ILE A 247 13.82 -15.65 -1.12
CA ILE A 247 14.43 -14.87 -2.21
C ILE A 247 13.91 -13.44 -2.18
N MET A 248 12.58 -13.26 -2.12
CA MET A 248 11.96 -11.93 -2.04
C MET A 248 12.31 -11.21 -0.73
N ALA A 249 12.36 -11.95 0.38
CA ALA A 249 12.77 -11.41 1.68
C ALA A 249 14.22 -10.91 1.64
N GLY A 250 15.14 -11.64 1.00
CA GLY A 250 16.53 -11.20 0.82
C GLY A 250 16.64 -9.89 0.05
N ILE A 251 15.87 -9.74 -1.05
CA ILE A 251 15.80 -8.47 -1.79
C ILE A 251 15.19 -7.37 -0.92
N GLY A 252 14.11 -7.70 -0.16
CA GLY A 252 13.45 -6.78 0.76
C GLY A 252 14.37 -6.26 1.87
N LEU A 253 15.24 -7.11 2.43
CA LEU A 253 16.24 -6.72 3.42
C LEU A 253 17.22 -5.66 2.88
N VAL A 254 17.68 -5.85 1.65
CA VAL A 254 18.54 -4.85 0.99
C VAL A 254 17.77 -3.56 0.75
N SER A 255 16.56 -3.64 0.22
CA SER A 255 15.73 -2.46 -0.04
C SER A 255 15.40 -1.69 1.25
N LEU A 256 15.14 -2.39 2.37
CA LEU A 256 14.87 -1.79 3.67
C LEU A 256 16.06 -1.01 4.21
N LYS A 257 17.28 -1.52 4.03
CA LYS A 257 18.53 -0.84 4.45
C LYS A 257 18.66 0.57 3.87
N TYR A 258 18.12 0.81 2.66
CA TYR A 258 18.22 2.08 1.94
C TYR A 258 16.92 2.89 1.95
N LEU A 259 15.83 2.39 2.54
CA LEU A 259 14.50 2.98 2.44
C LEU A 259 14.44 4.45 2.88
N GLU A 260 15.09 4.81 3.99
CA GLU A 260 15.12 6.21 4.48
C GLU A 260 15.83 7.14 3.51
N GLN A 261 16.99 6.72 2.98
CA GLN A 261 17.75 7.49 1.99
C GLN A 261 16.94 7.67 0.70
N ASP A 262 16.30 6.61 0.22
CA ASP A 262 15.50 6.60 -1.00
C ASP A 262 14.25 7.48 -0.86
N ASN A 263 13.59 7.43 0.30
CA ASN A 263 12.44 8.29 0.59
C ASN A 263 12.86 9.76 0.79
N ALA A 264 14.02 10.03 1.37
CA ALA A 264 14.56 11.40 1.45
C ALA A 264 14.77 11.99 0.05
N PHE A 265 15.29 11.20 -0.89
CA PHE A 265 15.43 11.63 -2.28
C PHE A 265 14.06 11.84 -2.97
N ARG A 266 13.06 11.00 -2.72
CA ARG A 266 11.70 11.19 -3.23
C ARG A 266 11.07 12.49 -2.68
N ARG A 267 11.30 12.82 -1.41
CA ARG A 267 10.89 14.12 -0.84
C ARG A 267 11.61 15.28 -1.51
N GLN A 268 12.90 15.12 -1.84
CA GLN A 268 13.64 16.13 -2.61
C GLN A 268 13.07 16.31 -4.03
N LEU A 269 12.71 15.24 -4.73
CA LEU A 269 12.01 15.32 -6.02
C LEU A 269 10.69 16.08 -5.90
N ALA A 270 9.91 15.80 -4.84
CA ALA A 270 8.67 16.50 -4.58
C ALA A 270 8.88 18.01 -4.40
N ASN A 271 9.92 18.42 -3.65
CA ASN A 271 10.27 19.84 -3.49
C ASN A 271 10.64 20.47 -4.85
N TRP A 272 11.35 19.76 -5.72
CA TRP A 272 11.66 20.29 -7.06
C TRP A 272 10.41 20.48 -7.91
N TYR A 273 9.42 19.58 -7.81
CA TYR A 273 8.11 19.77 -8.44
C TYR A 273 7.34 20.96 -7.86
N ASP A 274 7.32 21.08 -6.52
CA ASP A 274 6.66 22.21 -5.84
C ASP A 274 7.26 23.54 -6.31
N GLU A 275 8.59 23.65 -6.41
CA GLU A 275 9.30 24.83 -6.95
C GLU A 275 8.97 25.06 -8.43
N GLY A 276 9.08 24.03 -9.26
CA GLY A 276 8.90 24.11 -10.72
C GLY A 276 7.45 24.40 -11.13
N LEU A 277 6.47 24.02 -10.33
CA LEU A 277 5.05 24.21 -10.59
C LEU A 277 4.42 25.34 -9.78
N ALA A 278 5.17 26.05 -8.94
CA ALA A 278 4.68 27.14 -8.12
C ALA A 278 4.01 28.23 -8.98
N GLY A 279 2.74 28.58 -8.68
CA GLY A 279 1.97 29.58 -9.41
C GLY A 279 1.65 29.22 -10.87
N ALA A 280 1.83 27.98 -11.29
CA ALA A 280 1.42 27.54 -12.62
C ALA A 280 -0.12 27.56 -12.78
N PRO A 281 -0.67 28.25 -13.79
CA PRO A 281 -2.11 28.30 -13.99
C PRO A 281 -2.65 26.91 -14.32
N GLY A 282 -3.86 26.60 -13.84
CA GLY A 282 -4.56 25.33 -14.15
C GLY A 282 -4.00 24.10 -13.44
N ILE A 283 -3.05 24.27 -12.49
CA ILE A 283 -2.52 23.18 -11.66
C ILE A 283 -3.03 23.35 -10.23
N GLU A 284 -3.66 22.29 -9.71
CA GLU A 284 -4.04 22.15 -8.31
C GLU A 284 -3.17 21.06 -7.67
N HIS A 285 -2.39 21.45 -6.65
CA HIS A 285 -1.54 20.51 -5.92
C HIS A 285 -2.34 19.68 -4.93
N VAL A 286 -2.04 18.39 -4.84
CA VAL A 286 -2.61 17.53 -3.80
C VAL A 286 -1.78 17.73 -2.51
N PRO A 287 -2.38 18.29 -1.44
CA PRO A 287 -1.64 18.61 -0.23
C PRO A 287 -1.29 17.36 0.56
N VAL A 288 -0.12 17.37 1.21
CA VAL A 288 0.22 16.40 2.24
C VAL A 288 -0.41 16.83 3.58
N ALA A 289 -0.94 15.87 4.31
CA ALA A 289 -1.59 16.11 5.59
C ALA A 289 -0.63 16.75 6.61
N PRO A 290 -1.10 17.66 7.47
CA PRO A 290 -0.29 18.21 8.55
C PRO A 290 0.29 17.12 9.43
N GLY A 291 1.56 17.26 9.83
CA GLY A 291 2.28 16.25 10.64
C GLY A 291 2.68 14.99 9.89
N CYS A 292 2.34 14.86 8.61
CA CYS A 292 2.73 13.72 7.78
C CYS A 292 4.07 13.96 7.09
N GLU A 293 5.06 13.15 7.41
CA GLU A 293 6.27 12.96 6.61
C GLU A 293 6.01 11.83 5.60
N SER A 294 5.54 12.22 4.40
CA SER A 294 5.16 11.28 3.36
C SER A 294 6.38 10.54 2.78
N ALA A 295 6.23 9.24 2.54
CA ALA A 295 7.17 8.44 1.75
C ALA A 295 7.22 8.86 0.26
N ARG A 296 6.29 9.71 -0.19
CA ARG A 296 6.22 10.23 -1.57
C ARG A 296 6.31 9.11 -2.61
N HIS A 297 5.44 8.10 -2.46
CA HIS A 297 5.28 7.08 -3.49
C HIS A 297 4.77 7.70 -4.80
N LEU A 298 3.85 8.65 -4.70
CA LEU A 298 3.35 9.45 -5.82
C LEU A 298 3.58 10.94 -5.56
N TYR A 299 3.75 11.67 -6.66
CA TYR A 299 3.54 13.11 -6.69
C TYR A 299 2.37 13.38 -7.65
N GLN A 300 1.29 13.94 -7.14
CA GLN A 300 0.02 14.08 -7.85
C GLN A 300 -0.37 15.56 -7.97
N VAL A 301 -0.83 15.90 -9.16
CA VAL A 301 -1.47 17.20 -9.45
C VAL A 301 -2.81 16.95 -10.14
N MET A 302 -3.74 17.87 -9.97
CA MET A 302 -4.99 17.87 -10.71
C MET A 302 -4.98 18.99 -11.74
N VAL A 303 -5.39 18.66 -12.96
CA VAL A 303 -5.45 19.58 -14.09
C VAL A 303 -6.76 19.42 -14.86
N ASP A 304 -7.25 20.48 -15.48
CA ASP A 304 -8.35 20.36 -16.43
C ASP A 304 -7.86 19.74 -17.75
N ARG A 305 -8.76 19.09 -18.47
CA ARG A 305 -8.44 18.38 -19.74
C ARG A 305 -7.24 17.40 -19.57
N ARG A 306 -7.22 16.67 -18.45
CA ARG A 306 -6.16 15.74 -18.08
C ARG A 306 -5.67 14.86 -19.24
N ASP A 307 -6.58 14.30 -20.05
CA ASP A 307 -6.23 13.38 -21.15
C ASP A 307 -5.47 14.10 -22.26
N ASP A 308 -5.84 15.35 -22.62
CA ASP A 308 -5.08 16.18 -23.58
C ASP A 308 -3.67 16.46 -23.06
N VAL A 309 -3.55 16.80 -21.78
CA VAL A 309 -2.25 17.06 -21.13
C VAL A 309 -1.39 15.80 -21.14
N MET A 310 -1.95 14.63 -20.85
CA MET A 310 -1.23 13.36 -20.91
C MET A 310 -0.74 13.03 -22.33
N VAL A 311 -1.55 13.29 -23.35
CA VAL A 311 -1.13 13.13 -24.76
C VAL A 311 0.04 14.05 -25.07
N GLY A 312 -0.03 15.33 -24.66
CA GLY A 312 1.06 16.29 -24.87
C GLY A 312 2.38 15.91 -24.13
N LEU A 313 2.27 15.41 -22.91
CA LEU A 313 3.42 14.88 -22.16
C LEU A 313 4.03 13.66 -22.87
N ASN A 314 3.21 12.71 -23.33
CA ASN A 314 3.67 11.54 -24.05
C ASN A 314 4.40 11.90 -25.36
N GLN A 315 3.91 12.91 -26.10
CA GLN A 315 4.60 13.45 -27.29
C GLN A 315 5.97 14.06 -26.96
N ALA A 316 6.12 14.61 -25.75
CA ALA A 316 7.40 15.09 -25.22
C ALA A 316 8.26 13.99 -24.58
N GLN A 317 7.90 12.70 -24.75
CA GLN A 317 8.56 11.54 -24.15
C GLN A 317 8.56 11.56 -22.60
N ILE A 318 7.52 12.10 -22.01
CA ILE A 318 7.27 12.08 -20.57
C ILE A 318 6.02 11.25 -20.34
N TYR A 319 6.15 10.16 -19.59
CA TYR A 319 5.10 9.15 -19.43
C TYR A 319 4.53 9.21 -17.99
N PRO A 320 3.52 10.05 -17.72
CA PRO A 320 2.85 10.11 -16.44
C PRO A 320 1.85 8.96 -16.28
N GLY A 321 1.21 8.86 -15.10
CA GLY A 321 0.16 7.89 -14.84
C GLY A 321 -1.09 8.49 -14.21
N VAL A 322 -2.09 7.64 -13.99
CA VAL A 322 -3.33 8.00 -13.28
C VAL A 322 -3.52 7.07 -12.08
N HIS A 323 -3.54 7.63 -10.87
CA HIS A 323 -3.80 6.91 -9.64
C HIS A 323 -4.91 7.62 -8.85
N TYR A 324 -6.19 7.21 -9.00
CA TYR A 324 -6.64 6.10 -9.81
C TYR A 324 -7.90 6.46 -10.62
N ARG A 325 -8.33 5.54 -11.49
CA ARG A 325 -9.67 5.59 -12.03
C ARG A 325 -10.67 5.29 -10.93
N ASP A 326 -11.77 6.04 -10.90
CA ASP A 326 -12.89 5.82 -9.99
C ASP A 326 -13.41 4.38 -10.10
N ASN A 327 -13.33 3.61 -9.03
CA ASN A 327 -13.79 2.22 -9.00
C ASN A 327 -15.30 2.09 -9.19
N ALA A 328 -16.09 3.11 -8.85
CA ALA A 328 -17.54 3.12 -9.09
C ALA A 328 -17.91 3.01 -10.58
N MET A 329 -16.95 3.28 -11.48
CA MET A 329 -17.13 3.10 -12.93
C MET A 329 -17.01 1.64 -13.37
N TYR A 330 -16.61 0.72 -12.52
CA TYR A 330 -16.57 -0.71 -12.85
C TYR A 330 -17.91 -1.37 -12.53
N ALA A 331 -18.37 -2.27 -13.42
CA ALA A 331 -19.71 -2.87 -13.35
C ALA A 331 -20.03 -3.55 -12.00
N MET A 332 -19.00 -4.16 -11.34
CA MET A 332 -19.18 -4.80 -10.04
C MET A 332 -19.47 -3.82 -8.90
N TYR A 333 -19.27 -2.51 -9.11
CA TYR A 333 -19.50 -1.44 -8.13
C TYR A 333 -20.58 -0.43 -8.57
N ALA A 334 -21.41 -0.75 -9.56
CA ALA A 334 -22.39 0.18 -10.15
C ALA A 334 -23.42 0.73 -9.15
N ASP A 335 -23.75 -0.03 -8.11
CA ASP A 335 -24.77 0.34 -7.10
C ASP A 335 -24.19 1.10 -5.89
N GLN A 336 -23.02 1.73 -6.06
CA GLN A 336 -22.39 2.47 -4.98
C GLN A 336 -22.98 3.89 -4.81
N PRO A 337 -22.98 4.44 -3.58
CA PRO A 337 -23.32 5.83 -3.36
C PRO A 337 -22.38 6.77 -4.14
N PRO A 338 -22.87 7.94 -4.62
CA PRO A 338 -22.04 8.89 -5.36
C PRO A 338 -20.93 9.46 -4.46
N CYS A 339 -19.73 9.54 -5.03
CA CYS A 339 -18.53 10.14 -4.43
C CYS A 339 -17.99 11.22 -5.38
N PRO A 340 -18.62 12.42 -5.42
CA PRO A 340 -18.36 13.44 -6.45
C PRO A 340 -16.92 13.96 -6.44
N ARG A 341 -16.26 14.08 -5.29
CA ARG A 341 -14.86 14.49 -5.21
C ARG A 341 -13.92 13.43 -5.75
N ALA A 342 -14.12 12.15 -5.38
CA ALA A 342 -13.34 11.05 -5.90
C ALA A 342 -13.51 10.91 -7.43
N HIS A 343 -14.74 11.09 -7.93
CA HIS A 343 -15.02 11.09 -9.35
C HIS A 343 -14.27 12.21 -10.07
N LEU A 344 -14.43 13.45 -9.61
CA LEU A 344 -13.73 14.61 -10.18
C LEU A 344 -12.20 14.44 -10.11
N ALA A 345 -11.67 13.93 -9.00
CA ALA A 345 -10.25 13.65 -8.87
C ALA A 345 -9.78 12.60 -9.88
N SER A 346 -10.56 11.54 -10.10
CA SER A 346 -10.27 10.52 -11.11
C SER A 346 -10.19 11.08 -12.54
N GLU A 347 -10.96 12.10 -12.85
CA GLU A 347 -10.94 12.76 -14.17
C GLU A 347 -9.77 13.74 -14.34
N ARG A 348 -9.25 14.30 -13.24
CA ARG A 348 -8.28 15.41 -13.27
C ARG A 348 -6.87 14.99 -12.84
N VAL A 349 -6.71 13.92 -12.06
CA VAL A 349 -5.42 13.57 -11.45
C VAL A 349 -4.41 13.09 -12.49
N ILE A 350 -3.18 13.61 -12.37
CA ILE A 350 -1.97 13.10 -13.04
C ILE A 350 -0.96 12.78 -11.95
N SER A 351 -0.41 11.57 -11.98
CA SER A 351 0.76 11.21 -11.19
C SER A 351 2.00 11.44 -12.02
N LEU A 352 2.84 12.36 -11.59
CA LEU A 352 4.09 12.71 -12.26
C LEU A 352 5.18 11.67 -11.96
N PRO A 353 6.17 11.48 -12.86
CA PRO A 353 7.31 10.61 -12.64
C PRO A 353 7.93 10.75 -11.26
N MET A 354 8.13 9.60 -10.58
CA MET A 354 8.65 9.59 -9.20
C MET A 354 9.52 8.34 -9.00
N HIS A 355 10.83 8.44 -9.30
CA HIS A 355 11.78 7.35 -9.13
C HIS A 355 13.21 7.86 -8.90
N LEU A 356 14.08 6.97 -8.41
CA LEU A 356 15.44 7.32 -7.96
C LEU A 356 16.45 7.66 -9.10
N GLN A 357 16.05 7.52 -10.36
CA GLN A 357 16.90 7.83 -11.51
C GLN A 357 16.58 9.18 -12.15
N LEU A 358 15.69 9.98 -11.55
CA LEU A 358 15.39 11.33 -12.00
C LEU A 358 16.46 12.29 -11.52
N GLU A 359 16.85 13.22 -12.41
CA GLU A 359 17.73 14.32 -12.12
C GLU A 359 16.94 15.65 -12.09
N ARG A 360 17.50 16.70 -11.52
CA ARG A 360 16.88 18.03 -11.50
C ARG A 360 16.45 18.49 -12.89
N GLY A 361 17.28 18.30 -13.91
CA GLY A 361 16.98 18.66 -15.30
C GLY A 361 15.80 17.90 -15.90
N ASP A 362 15.55 16.66 -15.48
CA ASP A 362 14.36 15.90 -15.89
C ASP A 362 13.09 16.53 -15.32
N VAL A 363 13.12 16.91 -14.04
CA VAL A 363 12.01 17.58 -13.35
C VAL A 363 11.74 18.96 -13.95
N ASP A 364 12.78 19.78 -14.21
CA ASP A 364 12.64 21.08 -14.82
C ASP A 364 11.99 20.98 -16.21
N ARG A 365 12.48 20.04 -17.07
CA ARG A 365 11.89 19.76 -18.39
C ARG A 365 10.40 19.38 -18.29
N LEU A 366 10.05 18.54 -17.33
CA LEU A 366 8.67 18.14 -17.12
C LEU A 366 7.82 19.33 -16.71
N CYS A 367 8.25 20.13 -15.74
CA CYS A 367 7.52 21.30 -15.27
C CYS A 367 7.32 22.34 -16.38
N GLU A 368 8.35 22.64 -17.18
CA GLU A 368 8.26 23.53 -18.34
C GLU A 368 7.26 23.00 -19.40
N THR A 369 7.31 21.69 -19.66
CA THR A 369 6.39 21.07 -20.62
C THR A 369 4.95 21.14 -20.12
N LEU A 370 4.72 20.82 -18.85
CA LEU A 370 3.38 20.87 -18.25
C LEU A 370 2.80 22.31 -18.24
N ARG A 371 3.61 23.30 -17.84
CA ARG A 371 3.23 24.73 -17.92
C ARG A 371 2.82 25.16 -19.32
N ARG A 372 3.59 24.77 -20.35
CA ARG A 372 3.29 25.08 -21.76
C ARG A 372 1.99 24.43 -22.24
N LEU A 373 1.64 23.26 -21.75
CA LEU A 373 0.42 22.54 -22.15
C LEU A 373 -0.85 23.13 -21.50
N LEU A 374 -0.68 23.84 -20.38
CA LEU A 374 -1.78 24.41 -19.61
C LEU A 374 -1.97 25.93 -19.85
N GLY A 375 -0.95 26.64 -20.27
CA GLY A 375 -0.99 28.10 -20.55
C GLY A 375 -1.02 28.40 -22.00
#